data_6dbe2fc09c6d6a9754bc4bffca7dd3f8
#
_entry.id   6dbe2fc09c6d6a9754bc4bffca7dd3f8
#
_cell.length_a   1.000
_cell.length_b   1.000
_cell.length_c   1.000
_cell.angle_alpha   90.00
_cell.angle_beta   90.00
_cell.angle_gamma   90.00
#
_symmetry.space_group_name_H-M   'P 1'
#
loop_
_entity.id
_entity.type
_entity.pdbx_description
1 polymer ?
#
loop_
_entity_poly.entity_id
_entity_poly.type
_entity_poly.pdbx_seq_one_letter_code
_entity_poly.pdbx_strand_id
1 'polypeptide(L)'
;MPLNRRKFLSKSAATGAGVALAGAVAAPAAQAAPAASATAGQKPENPGKRYSLTVMGTTDLHGHVFNWDYFKDGEYSDAAGNAQGLARVSTLIDQVRKEKGRENTLLLDAGDTIQGTPLTYYYAKVDPITAKRGPVHPMAKAMNAIGYDAVALGNHEFNYGIETLRKFEEQCDFPLLGANAVDHKTQKPAFPPYFMKKFHAPGAAPVTVAVLGLTNPGIAIWDKAYVQGKLDFPGLEEQAAKWVPKLRSMGADVVIVSAHSGTSGTSSYGDQLPYVEDAAANIARQVPGIDAILVGHAHKEIAELKVVNDKTGKTVVLSEPLCYAERLSLFDIELVFVKGQWEVESVSASLRNANTVADDPKITKLLSDQHAEVVKYVNQVVGQATVTLTTVDARYKDAPIIDLINKVQEDVVKAALAGTQYAALPVVSQASPFSRTSEIPAGKVTIRDLSSLYVYDNTLVAKLMTGAQLRAYLEYSAEYFVQTAAGATVDVNKLTNAGGRPDYNYDYVSGLQYDIDIAQPAGSRIKNLTFNGAALDDAQEFVMAVNNYRANGGGAFPHVASAKELWAESTEIRTRIAEWVTAKGVLDPKDFASLDWKLTRNGTPVF
;
A
#
# COMPACT_ATOMS: atom_id res chain seq x y z
N MET A 1 -18.77 22.04 -19.28
CA MET A 1 -18.85 20.98 -20.31
C MET A 1 -17.63 20.10 -20.13
N PRO A 2 -17.74 18.82 -19.84
CA PRO A 2 -16.58 17.96 -19.66
C PRO A 2 -15.94 17.65 -21.02
N LEU A 3 -14.66 17.90 -21.14
CA LEU A 3 -13.86 17.55 -22.31
C LEU A 3 -13.67 16.04 -22.38
N ASN A 4 -14.17 15.44 -23.45
CA ASN A 4 -14.19 14.00 -23.69
C ASN A 4 -12.75 13.46 -23.87
N ARG A 5 -12.26 12.64 -22.94
CA ARG A 5 -10.91 12.04 -22.87
C ARG A 5 -10.43 11.36 -24.16
N ARG A 6 -11.35 10.87 -24.99
CA ARG A 6 -11.01 10.23 -26.28
C ARG A 6 -10.31 11.16 -27.30
N LYS A 7 -10.42 12.48 -27.15
CA LYS A 7 -9.77 13.45 -28.05
C LYS A 7 -8.34 13.81 -27.64
N PHE A 8 -7.92 13.53 -26.40
CA PHE A 8 -6.58 13.87 -25.93
C PHE A 8 -5.54 12.80 -26.30
N LEU A 9 -5.93 11.52 -26.33
CA LEU A 9 -5.03 10.41 -26.71
C LEU A 9 -4.84 10.24 -28.22
N SER A 10 -5.78 10.76 -29.05
CA SER A 10 -5.69 10.62 -30.52
C SER A 10 -4.78 11.64 -31.22
N LYS A 11 -4.22 12.63 -30.49
CA LYS A 11 -3.31 13.63 -31.07
C LYS A 11 -1.82 13.35 -30.86
N SER A 12 -1.48 12.33 -30.09
CA SER A 12 -0.07 11.97 -29.82
C SER A 12 0.47 10.81 -30.67
N ALA A 13 -0.32 10.27 -31.60
CA ALA A 13 0.04 9.07 -32.37
C ALA A 13 0.12 9.29 -33.89
N ALA A 14 0.50 10.46 -34.36
CA ALA A 14 0.67 10.73 -35.78
C ALA A 14 1.97 11.49 -36.08
N THR A 15 3.10 10.81 -36.02
CA THR A 15 4.31 11.08 -36.82
C THR A 15 5.23 9.87 -36.75
N GLY A 16 5.22 9.07 -37.82
CA GLY A 16 6.13 7.95 -37.97
C GLY A 16 5.92 7.17 -39.26
N ALA A 17 6.62 7.61 -40.31
CA ALA A 17 7.17 6.83 -41.42
C ALA A 17 6.22 6.23 -42.48
N GLY A 18 6.42 6.66 -43.68
CA GLY A 18 6.09 5.98 -44.93
C GLY A 18 6.97 6.47 -46.06
N VAL A 19 8.03 5.72 -46.37
CA VAL A 19 8.84 5.89 -47.56
C VAL A 19 8.24 5.04 -48.70
N ALA A 20 8.00 5.64 -49.88
CA ALA A 20 8.17 4.93 -51.17
C ALA A 20 7.99 5.87 -52.37
N LEU A 21 9.03 6.06 -53.11
CA LEU A 21 9.29 6.01 -54.55
C LEU A 21 8.42 6.75 -55.58
N ALA A 22 9.13 7.75 -56.19
CA ALA A 22 9.37 7.95 -57.61
C ALA A 22 8.20 8.29 -58.55
N GLY A 23 8.32 9.42 -59.22
CA GLY A 23 7.60 9.82 -60.41
C GLY A 23 7.91 11.26 -60.81
N ALA A 24 8.91 11.46 -61.66
CA ALA A 24 9.30 12.78 -62.18
C ALA A 24 8.35 13.22 -63.29
N VAL A 25 7.84 14.46 -63.21
CA VAL A 25 7.42 15.25 -64.36
C VAL A 25 7.76 16.73 -64.12
N ALA A 26 8.34 17.38 -65.11
CA ALA A 26 8.95 18.69 -65.05
C ALA A 26 8.00 19.88 -65.33
N ALA A 27 8.27 21.02 -64.60
CA ALA A 27 8.14 22.43 -64.92
C ALA A 27 6.72 23.08 -65.10
N PRO A 28 6.55 24.41 -64.90
CA PRO A 28 7.54 25.50 -65.05
C PRO A 28 7.60 26.50 -63.88
N ALA A 29 8.63 27.34 -63.94
CA ALA A 29 8.98 28.37 -62.98
C ALA A 29 7.90 29.47 -62.80
N ALA A 30 7.57 29.78 -61.54
CA ALA A 30 6.89 31.02 -61.17
C ALA A 30 7.78 31.78 -60.16
N GLN A 31 7.88 33.05 -60.39
CA GLN A 31 8.73 34.05 -59.72
C GLN A 31 8.51 34.11 -58.21
N ALA A 32 9.64 34.19 -57.49
CA ALA A 32 9.68 34.36 -56.05
C ALA A 32 9.22 35.78 -55.65
N ALA A 33 8.19 35.86 -54.81
CA ALA A 33 7.89 37.02 -54.00
C ALA A 33 8.84 37.07 -52.79
N PRO A 34 9.25 38.26 -52.29
CA PRO A 34 10.22 38.33 -51.20
C PRO A 34 9.64 37.74 -49.91
N ALA A 35 10.42 36.83 -49.31
CA ALA A 35 10.11 36.26 -48.02
C ALA A 35 10.01 37.38 -46.95
N ALA A 36 8.82 37.52 -46.38
CA ALA A 36 8.66 38.25 -45.14
C ALA A 36 9.47 37.51 -44.06
N SER A 37 10.48 38.18 -43.53
CA SER A 37 11.25 37.69 -42.40
C SER A 37 10.32 37.47 -41.23
N ALA A 38 10.04 36.20 -40.90
CA ALA A 38 9.44 35.86 -39.65
C ALA A 38 10.39 36.34 -38.55
N THR A 39 10.02 37.41 -37.87
CA THR A 39 10.62 37.82 -36.61
C THR A 39 10.47 36.66 -35.65
N ALA A 40 11.59 35.99 -35.39
CA ALA A 40 11.70 35.04 -34.30
C ALA A 40 11.21 35.74 -33.03
N GLY A 41 10.13 35.26 -32.45
CA GLY A 41 9.60 35.81 -31.21
C GLY A 41 10.70 35.82 -30.16
N GLN A 42 11.13 37.02 -29.78
CA GLN A 42 12.07 37.22 -28.69
C GLN A 42 11.48 36.55 -27.45
N LYS A 43 12.17 35.52 -26.92
CA LYS A 43 11.92 35.02 -25.58
C LYS A 43 11.99 36.20 -24.61
N PRO A 44 11.02 36.34 -23.69
CA PRO A 44 11.08 37.45 -22.74
C PRO A 44 12.33 37.28 -21.86
N GLU A 45 13.30 38.10 -22.06
CA GLU A 45 14.50 38.21 -21.23
C GLU A 45 14.18 39.11 -20.04
N ASN A 46 13.85 38.51 -18.89
CA ASN A 46 13.92 39.19 -17.60
C ASN A 46 14.81 38.32 -16.69
N PRO A 47 16.16 38.44 -16.81
CA PRO A 47 17.07 37.70 -15.94
C PRO A 47 16.88 38.12 -14.47
N GLY A 48 16.83 37.11 -13.57
CA GLY A 48 16.62 37.32 -12.14
C GLY A 48 15.17 37.32 -11.67
N LYS A 49 14.18 37.06 -12.55
CA LYS A 49 12.79 36.88 -12.14
C LYS A 49 12.63 35.62 -11.30
N ARG A 50 11.83 35.69 -10.23
CA ARG A 50 11.55 34.61 -9.30
C ARG A 50 10.12 34.09 -9.46
N TYR A 51 9.94 32.83 -9.22
CA TYR A 51 8.64 32.15 -9.16
C TYR A 51 8.64 31.15 -8.02
N SER A 52 7.60 31.18 -7.21
CA SER A 52 7.42 30.25 -6.10
C SER A 52 6.31 29.25 -6.44
N LEU A 53 6.60 27.96 -6.34
CA LEU A 53 5.68 26.86 -6.51
C LEU A 53 5.54 26.10 -5.19
N THR A 54 4.32 25.80 -4.76
CA THR A 54 4.08 24.92 -3.61
C THR A 54 3.47 23.60 -4.09
N VAL A 55 4.12 22.49 -3.77
CA VAL A 55 3.61 21.13 -4.02
C VAL A 55 3.07 20.57 -2.72
N MET A 56 1.80 20.18 -2.73
CA MET A 56 1.13 19.52 -1.62
C MET A 56 1.12 18.00 -1.88
N GLY A 57 1.31 17.21 -0.84
CA GLY A 57 1.35 15.76 -0.95
C GLY A 57 0.62 15.03 0.16
N THR A 58 -0.14 14.00 -0.22
CA THR A 58 -0.67 12.97 0.67
C THR A 58 -0.12 11.60 0.25
N THR A 59 -0.27 10.60 1.10
CA THR A 59 0.08 9.20 0.84
C THR A 59 -0.70 8.28 1.77
N ASP A 60 -0.81 7.02 1.42
CA ASP A 60 -1.33 5.98 2.30
C ASP A 60 -2.68 6.37 2.94
N LEU A 61 -3.59 6.88 2.10
CA LEU A 61 -4.91 7.32 2.54
C LEU A 61 -5.78 6.15 3.03
N HIS A 62 -5.56 4.94 2.49
CA HIS A 62 -6.20 3.71 2.91
C HIS A 62 -7.72 3.83 3.15
N GLY A 63 -8.40 4.64 2.33
CA GLY A 63 -9.85 4.82 2.45
C GLY A 63 -10.31 5.70 3.61
N HIS A 64 -9.41 6.41 4.27
CA HIS A 64 -9.77 7.29 5.39
C HIS A 64 -10.23 8.66 4.89
N VAL A 65 -11.54 8.80 4.67
CA VAL A 65 -12.17 10.07 4.31
C VAL A 65 -12.58 10.86 5.53
N PHE A 66 -13.16 10.19 6.50
CA PHE A 66 -13.69 10.78 7.73
C PHE A 66 -12.75 10.52 8.91
N ASN A 67 -12.80 11.36 9.93
CA ASN A 67 -12.22 11.06 11.24
C ASN A 67 -13.08 10.02 11.96
N TRP A 68 -13.13 8.79 11.41
CA TRP A 68 -14.02 7.73 11.87
C TRP A 68 -13.32 6.37 11.88
N ASP A 69 -13.44 5.67 13.00
CA ASP A 69 -13.01 4.28 13.14
C ASP A 69 -14.23 3.36 12.93
N TYR A 70 -14.34 2.75 11.76
CA TYR A 70 -15.45 1.84 11.43
C TYR A 70 -15.45 0.56 12.27
N PHE A 71 -14.32 0.21 12.90
CA PHE A 71 -14.22 -0.97 13.75
C PHE A 71 -14.71 -0.67 15.17
N LYS A 72 -14.64 0.59 15.61
CA LYS A 72 -15.14 1.05 16.92
C LYS A 72 -16.47 1.79 16.83
N ASP A 73 -16.92 2.10 15.60
CA ASP A 73 -18.13 2.88 15.32
C ASP A 73 -18.13 4.23 16.06
N GLY A 74 -17.05 4.97 15.89
CA GLY A 74 -16.85 6.24 16.59
C GLY A 74 -15.72 7.07 15.98
N GLU A 75 -15.50 8.25 16.54
CA GLU A 75 -14.38 9.09 16.12
C GLU A 75 -13.04 8.38 16.36
N TYR A 76 -12.15 8.50 15.36
CA TYR A 76 -10.80 7.98 15.49
C TYR A 76 -9.93 8.88 16.37
N SER A 77 -9.11 8.24 17.19
CA SER A 77 -7.97 8.85 17.88
C SER A 77 -6.97 7.75 18.22
N ASP A 78 -5.71 7.96 17.89
CA ASP A 78 -4.62 7.09 18.29
C ASP A 78 -4.04 7.46 19.67
N ALA A 79 -2.99 6.73 20.10
CA ALA A 79 -2.31 6.99 21.38
C ALA A 79 -1.59 8.35 21.42
N ALA A 80 -1.24 8.92 20.27
CA ALA A 80 -0.63 10.24 20.14
C ALA A 80 -1.66 11.37 20.02
N GLY A 81 -2.97 11.01 19.98
CA GLY A 81 -4.06 11.97 19.81
C GLY A 81 -4.21 12.48 18.38
N ASN A 82 -3.72 11.74 17.39
CA ASN A 82 -3.92 12.10 16.00
C ASN A 82 -5.38 11.88 15.59
N ALA A 83 -5.92 12.85 14.85
CA ALA A 83 -7.11 12.68 14.05
C ALA A 83 -6.69 12.37 12.60
N GLN A 84 -7.55 11.71 11.88
CA GLN A 84 -7.33 11.28 10.50
C GLN A 84 -8.41 11.82 9.56
N GLY A 85 -8.23 11.59 8.28
CA GLY A 85 -9.28 11.73 7.29
C GLY A 85 -9.06 12.83 6.27
N LEU A 86 -9.31 12.45 5.03
CA LEU A 86 -9.13 13.31 3.86
C LEU A 86 -10.01 14.57 3.92
N ALA A 87 -11.14 14.53 4.62
CA ALA A 87 -11.99 15.72 4.86
C ALA A 87 -11.26 16.82 5.65
N ARG A 88 -10.41 16.45 6.63
CA ARG A 88 -9.56 17.41 7.36
C ARG A 88 -8.45 17.94 6.50
N VAL A 89 -7.75 17.04 5.78
CA VAL A 89 -6.68 17.44 4.86
C VAL A 89 -7.22 18.34 3.73
N SER A 90 -8.46 18.14 3.27
CA SER A 90 -9.14 19.06 2.34
C SER A 90 -9.16 20.50 2.86
N THR A 91 -9.46 20.69 4.16
CA THR A 91 -9.40 22.03 4.80
C THR A 91 -7.99 22.62 4.77
N LEU A 92 -6.96 21.81 5.06
CA LEU A 92 -5.55 22.25 4.95
C LEU A 92 -5.15 22.64 3.53
N ILE A 93 -5.55 21.82 2.54
CA ILE A 93 -5.31 22.09 1.12
C ILE A 93 -5.94 23.42 0.70
N ASP A 94 -7.20 23.67 1.11
CA ASP A 94 -7.86 24.94 0.82
C ASP A 94 -7.20 26.15 1.50
N GLN A 95 -6.65 25.97 2.72
CA GLN A 95 -5.84 27.01 3.38
C GLN A 95 -4.57 27.32 2.59
N VAL A 96 -3.80 26.29 2.20
CA VAL A 96 -2.58 26.47 1.40
C VAL A 96 -2.87 27.13 0.06
N ARG A 97 -3.95 26.72 -0.63
CA ARG A 97 -4.38 27.34 -1.88
C ARG A 97 -4.75 28.82 -1.72
N LYS A 98 -5.33 29.21 -0.58
CA LYS A 98 -5.61 30.62 -0.26
C LYS A 98 -4.35 31.40 0.06
N GLU A 99 -3.38 30.80 0.76
CA GLU A 99 -2.12 31.42 1.14
C GLU A 99 -1.16 31.62 -0.05
N LYS A 100 -1.06 30.62 -0.93
CA LYS A 100 -0.05 30.57 -2.01
C LYS A 100 -0.60 30.94 -3.39
N GLY A 101 -1.92 31.02 -3.55
CA GLY A 101 -2.61 31.07 -4.84
C GLY A 101 -2.79 29.68 -5.44
N ARG A 102 -4.03 29.31 -5.77
CA ARG A 102 -4.35 27.98 -6.34
C ARG A 102 -3.57 27.70 -7.62
N GLU A 103 -3.33 28.73 -8.42
CA GLU A 103 -2.57 28.69 -9.67
C GLU A 103 -1.08 28.39 -9.48
N ASN A 104 -0.56 28.56 -8.27
CA ASN A 104 0.84 28.27 -7.89
C ASN A 104 0.97 26.98 -7.08
N THR A 105 -0.09 26.16 -7.05
CA THR A 105 -0.09 24.92 -6.27
C THR A 105 -0.28 23.69 -7.15
N LEU A 106 0.36 22.58 -6.73
CA LEU A 106 0.20 21.24 -7.28
C LEU A 106 -0.19 20.31 -6.13
N LEU A 107 -1.17 19.41 -6.34
CA LEU A 107 -1.61 18.44 -5.33
C LEU A 107 -1.39 17.02 -5.83
N LEU A 108 -0.59 16.25 -5.11
CA LEU A 108 -0.19 14.89 -5.45
C LEU A 108 -0.60 13.91 -4.35
N ASP A 109 -0.64 12.64 -4.71
CA ASP A 109 -0.71 11.53 -3.75
C ASP A 109 0.31 10.45 -4.14
N ALA A 110 0.90 9.77 -3.15
CA ALA A 110 1.91 8.75 -3.40
C ALA A 110 1.37 7.31 -3.32
N GLY A 111 0.05 7.11 -3.35
CA GLY A 111 -0.57 5.80 -3.47
C GLY A 111 -1.11 5.22 -2.17
N ASP A 112 -1.58 3.98 -2.25
CA ASP A 112 -2.33 3.25 -1.22
C ASP A 112 -3.61 3.96 -0.81
N THR A 113 -4.49 4.09 -1.79
CA THR A 113 -5.72 4.89 -1.68
C THR A 113 -6.96 4.02 -1.44
N ILE A 114 -7.11 2.90 -2.19
CA ILE A 114 -8.39 2.20 -2.33
C ILE A 114 -8.59 0.98 -1.42
N GLN A 115 -7.65 0.66 -0.55
CA GLN A 115 -7.71 -0.45 0.41
C GLN A 115 -7.39 0.04 1.82
N GLY A 116 -8.02 -0.52 2.87
CA GLY A 116 -7.66 -0.32 4.28
C GLY A 116 -8.85 -0.13 5.23
N THR A 117 -9.96 0.45 4.78
CA THR A 117 -11.15 0.63 5.62
C THR A 117 -12.35 -0.17 5.13
N PRO A 118 -13.35 -0.41 5.99
CA PRO A 118 -14.64 -0.92 5.55
C PRO A 118 -15.31 -0.07 4.45
N LEU A 119 -15.00 1.23 4.37
CA LEU A 119 -15.51 2.10 3.32
C LEU A 119 -15.00 1.67 1.93
N THR A 120 -13.71 1.44 1.79
CA THR A 120 -13.13 0.99 0.51
C THR A 120 -13.49 -0.46 0.20
N TYR A 121 -13.48 -1.33 1.20
CA TYR A 121 -13.90 -2.72 1.06
C TYR A 121 -15.34 -2.85 0.56
N TYR A 122 -16.27 -2.09 1.12
CA TYR A 122 -17.68 -2.14 0.73
C TYR A 122 -17.85 -1.86 -0.78
N TYR A 123 -17.19 -0.82 -1.28
CA TYR A 123 -17.28 -0.41 -2.69
C TYR A 123 -16.38 -1.23 -3.63
N ALA A 124 -15.52 -2.06 -3.10
CA ALA A 124 -14.77 -3.04 -3.88
C ALA A 124 -15.49 -4.40 -3.98
N LYS A 125 -16.22 -4.83 -2.93
CA LYS A 125 -16.71 -6.22 -2.78
C LYS A 125 -18.20 -6.35 -2.51
N VAL A 126 -18.82 -5.47 -1.71
CA VAL A 126 -20.24 -5.61 -1.29
C VAL A 126 -21.16 -4.93 -2.28
N ASP A 127 -20.90 -3.66 -2.62
CA ASP A 127 -21.55 -2.92 -3.72
C ASP A 127 -20.46 -2.47 -4.70
N PRO A 128 -19.93 -3.40 -5.51
CA PRO A 128 -18.69 -3.18 -6.23
C PRO A 128 -18.83 -2.15 -7.36
N ILE A 129 -17.85 -1.26 -7.46
CA ILE A 129 -17.75 -0.27 -8.54
C ILE A 129 -17.66 -0.91 -9.93
N THR A 130 -17.24 -2.18 -10.01
CA THR A 130 -17.17 -2.96 -11.25
C THR A 130 -18.52 -3.49 -11.73
N ALA A 131 -19.57 -3.43 -10.90
CA ALA A 131 -20.90 -3.83 -11.29
C ALA A 131 -21.42 -3.02 -12.49
N LYS A 132 -22.34 -3.58 -13.29
CA LYS A 132 -22.88 -2.94 -14.52
C LYS A 132 -23.40 -1.52 -14.30
N ARG A 133 -23.90 -1.23 -13.10
CA ARG A 133 -24.36 0.09 -12.64
C ARG A 133 -23.74 0.39 -11.28
N GLY A 134 -22.46 0.02 -11.11
CA GLY A 134 -21.76 0.22 -9.86
C GLY A 134 -21.64 1.70 -9.48
N PRO A 135 -21.54 1.98 -8.19
CA PRO A 135 -21.40 3.34 -7.68
C PRO A 135 -20.04 3.96 -8.07
N VAL A 136 -19.89 5.25 -7.82
CA VAL A 136 -18.58 5.91 -7.86
C VAL A 136 -17.85 5.58 -6.56
N HIS A 137 -16.57 5.17 -6.67
CA HIS A 137 -15.74 4.88 -5.51
C HIS A 137 -15.60 6.11 -4.61
N PRO A 138 -15.78 6.01 -3.28
CA PRO A 138 -15.77 7.18 -2.38
C PRO A 138 -14.46 7.97 -2.46
N MET A 139 -13.31 7.29 -2.59
CA MET A 139 -12.02 7.99 -2.73
C MET A 139 -11.93 8.77 -4.05
N ALA A 140 -12.35 8.18 -5.17
CA ALA A 140 -12.39 8.91 -6.45
C ALA A 140 -13.29 10.15 -6.34
N LYS A 141 -14.46 10.01 -5.71
CA LYS A 141 -15.43 11.10 -5.52
C LYS A 141 -14.88 12.23 -4.65
N ALA A 142 -14.18 11.88 -3.55
CA ALA A 142 -13.54 12.86 -2.66
C ALA A 142 -12.36 13.55 -3.36
N MET A 143 -11.44 12.80 -3.94
CA MET A 143 -10.20 13.33 -4.55
C MET A 143 -10.50 14.18 -5.79
N ASN A 144 -11.50 13.81 -6.60
CA ASN A 144 -11.99 14.65 -7.70
C ASN A 144 -12.54 15.99 -7.19
N ALA A 145 -13.34 15.97 -6.11
CA ALA A 145 -13.92 17.19 -5.52
C ALA A 145 -12.87 18.11 -4.91
N ILE A 146 -11.81 17.55 -4.30
CA ILE A 146 -10.67 18.28 -3.75
C ILE A 146 -9.78 18.83 -4.88
N GLY A 147 -9.72 18.11 -6.01
CA GLY A 147 -8.95 18.49 -7.19
C GLY A 147 -7.48 18.09 -7.06
N TYR A 148 -7.22 16.80 -6.95
CA TYR A 148 -5.90 16.22 -7.13
C TYR A 148 -5.43 16.36 -8.57
N ASP A 149 -4.13 16.60 -8.76
CA ASP A 149 -3.51 16.75 -10.08
C ASP A 149 -2.98 15.41 -10.63
N ALA A 150 -2.41 14.57 -9.78
CA ALA A 150 -1.95 13.22 -10.12
C ALA A 150 -1.78 12.36 -8.85
N VAL A 151 -1.86 11.05 -9.00
CA VAL A 151 -1.69 10.05 -7.94
C VAL A 151 -0.74 8.97 -8.43
N ALA A 152 0.31 8.64 -7.68
CA ALA A 152 1.11 7.44 -7.96
C ALA A 152 0.38 6.20 -7.47
N LEU A 153 0.62 5.04 -8.11
CA LEU A 153 0.09 3.78 -7.62
C LEU A 153 0.90 3.32 -6.40
N GLY A 154 0.22 2.90 -5.33
CA GLY A 154 0.79 2.11 -4.26
C GLY A 154 0.63 0.61 -4.50
N ASN A 155 1.00 -0.21 -3.53
CA ASN A 155 0.81 -1.66 -3.63
C ASN A 155 -0.65 -2.06 -3.34
N HIS A 156 -1.32 -1.36 -2.45
CA HIS A 156 -2.71 -1.66 -2.09
C HIS A 156 -3.74 -1.28 -3.17
N GLU A 157 -3.36 -0.61 -4.24
CA GLU A 157 -4.19 -0.46 -5.43
C GLU A 157 -4.46 -1.78 -6.14
N PHE A 158 -3.63 -2.82 -5.94
CA PHE A 158 -3.74 -4.11 -6.62
C PHE A 158 -4.53 -5.17 -5.83
N ASN A 159 -4.82 -4.95 -4.55
CA ASN A 159 -5.43 -5.94 -3.66
C ASN A 159 -6.83 -6.39 -4.11
N TYR A 160 -7.60 -5.53 -4.77
CA TYR A 160 -8.92 -5.89 -5.30
C TYR A 160 -8.89 -6.30 -6.77
N GLY A 161 -7.68 -6.51 -7.33
CA GLY A 161 -7.46 -6.94 -8.71
C GLY A 161 -7.45 -5.80 -9.72
N ILE A 162 -6.89 -6.10 -10.90
CA ILE A 162 -6.66 -5.10 -11.96
C ILE A 162 -7.98 -4.51 -12.49
N GLU A 163 -9.07 -5.28 -12.51
CA GLU A 163 -10.38 -4.80 -12.98
C GLU A 163 -10.91 -3.66 -12.09
N THR A 164 -10.86 -3.84 -10.77
CA THR A 164 -11.26 -2.81 -9.80
C THR A 164 -10.37 -1.58 -9.93
N LEU A 165 -9.06 -1.77 -10.02
CA LEU A 165 -8.11 -0.66 -10.22
C LEU A 165 -8.39 0.12 -11.50
N ARG A 166 -8.64 -0.56 -12.63
CA ARG A 166 -9.00 0.11 -13.89
C ARG A 166 -10.32 0.85 -13.79
N LYS A 167 -11.29 0.29 -13.06
CA LYS A 167 -12.56 0.97 -12.84
C LYS A 167 -12.42 2.21 -11.97
N PHE A 168 -11.57 2.14 -10.94
CA PHE A 168 -11.21 3.30 -10.13
C PHE A 168 -10.52 4.38 -10.99
N GLU A 169 -9.53 4.01 -11.82
CA GLU A 169 -8.86 4.91 -12.76
C GLU A 169 -9.85 5.63 -13.70
N GLU A 170 -10.86 4.90 -14.23
CA GLU A 170 -11.90 5.50 -15.07
C GLU A 170 -12.75 6.56 -14.34
N GLN A 171 -12.90 6.44 -13.02
CA GLN A 171 -13.69 7.34 -12.18
C GLN A 171 -12.89 8.55 -11.69
N CYS A 172 -11.56 8.55 -11.82
CA CYS A 172 -10.69 9.65 -11.41
C CYS A 172 -10.60 10.73 -12.50
N ASP A 173 -10.64 12.01 -12.10
CA ASP A 173 -10.40 13.15 -12.98
C ASP A 173 -8.91 13.48 -13.19
N PHE A 174 -8.04 12.72 -12.51
CA PHE A 174 -6.58 12.81 -12.53
C PHE A 174 -5.96 11.49 -12.99
N PRO A 175 -4.72 11.49 -13.52
CA PRO A 175 -4.03 10.26 -13.91
C PRO A 175 -3.52 9.49 -12.69
N LEU A 176 -3.62 8.15 -12.76
CA LEU A 176 -2.88 7.23 -11.89
C LEU A 176 -1.52 6.94 -12.55
N LEU A 177 -0.42 7.24 -11.86
CA LEU A 177 0.93 7.14 -12.38
C LEU A 177 1.63 5.86 -11.93
N GLY A 178 2.27 5.15 -12.88
CA GLY A 178 3.00 3.92 -12.58
C GLY A 178 4.05 3.61 -13.65
N ALA A 179 5.21 4.29 -13.58
CA ALA A 179 6.25 4.14 -14.59
C ALA A 179 6.89 2.75 -14.62
N ASN A 180 6.91 2.08 -13.48
CA ASN A 180 7.43 0.72 -13.30
C ASN A 180 6.34 -0.35 -13.15
N ALA A 181 5.05 -0.02 -13.30
CA ALA A 181 4.01 -1.01 -13.54
C ALA A 181 3.92 -1.25 -15.06
N VAL A 182 4.61 -2.27 -15.57
CA VAL A 182 4.75 -2.51 -17.01
C VAL A 182 3.91 -3.71 -17.45
N ASP A 183 3.33 -3.63 -18.63
CA ASP A 183 2.61 -4.76 -19.24
C ASP A 183 3.59 -5.90 -19.53
N HIS A 184 3.29 -7.10 -19.05
CA HIS A 184 4.18 -8.27 -19.14
C HIS A 184 4.60 -8.62 -20.56
N LYS A 185 3.69 -8.46 -21.54
CA LYS A 185 3.96 -8.87 -22.94
C LYS A 185 4.71 -7.81 -23.71
N THR A 186 4.34 -6.53 -23.52
CA THR A 186 4.86 -5.43 -24.33
C THR A 186 6.03 -4.70 -23.68
N GLN A 187 6.23 -4.90 -22.38
CA GLN A 187 7.24 -4.21 -21.55
C GLN A 187 7.14 -2.68 -21.61
N LYS A 188 5.94 -2.19 -21.92
CA LYS A 188 5.61 -0.75 -21.86
C LYS A 188 4.87 -0.45 -20.57
N PRO A 189 4.95 0.80 -20.05
CA PRO A 189 4.16 1.19 -18.90
C PRO A 189 2.67 0.90 -19.13
N ALA A 190 2.05 0.18 -18.21
CA ALA A 190 0.63 -0.15 -18.26
C ALA A 190 -0.25 1.02 -17.79
N PHE A 191 0.33 1.93 -17.03
CA PHE A 191 -0.27 3.20 -16.58
C PHE A 191 0.55 4.38 -17.07
N PRO A 192 0.02 5.61 -17.12
CA PRO A 192 0.80 6.80 -17.41
C PRO A 192 2.06 6.85 -16.55
N PRO A 193 3.27 6.94 -17.12
CA PRO A 193 4.49 6.94 -16.33
C PRO A 193 4.74 8.26 -15.60
N TYR A 194 4.18 9.35 -16.12
CA TYR A 194 4.37 10.71 -15.61
C TYR A 194 3.19 11.61 -15.94
N PHE A 195 3.12 12.74 -15.24
CA PHE A 195 2.25 13.87 -15.49
C PHE A 195 3.09 15.13 -15.70
N MET A 196 2.65 16.05 -16.58
CA MET A 196 3.31 17.34 -16.77
C MET A 196 2.30 18.48 -16.73
N LYS A 197 2.63 19.55 -16.00
CA LYS A 197 1.80 20.74 -15.86
C LYS A 197 2.64 22.01 -16.08
N LYS A 198 2.08 22.98 -16.81
CA LYS A 198 2.69 24.29 -17.00
C LYS A 198 2.04 25.30 -16.07
N PHE A 199 2.85 26.04 -15.36
CA PHE A 199 2.43 27.12 -14.47
C PHE A 199 2.73 28.45 -15.12
N HIS A 200 1.77 29.36 -15.06
CA HIS A 200 1.93 30.70 -15.63
C HIS A 200 2.81 31.55 -14.72
N ALA A 201 3.94 31.98 -15.24
CA ALA A 201 4.84 32.92 -14.55
C ALA A 201 4.71 34.31 -15.22
N PRO A 202 4.03 35.29 -14.61
CA PRO A 202 3.75 36.57 -15.24
C PRO A 202 5.03 37.27 -15.73
N GLY A 203 5.12 37.58 -17.04
CA GLY A 203 6.27 38.26 -17.68
C GLY A 203 7.53 37.41 -17.84
N ALA A 204 7.41 36.06 -17.76
CA ALA A 204 8.47 35.10 -18.08
C ALA A 204 7.88 33.90 -18.82
N ALA A 205 8.74 32.96 -19.26
CA ALA A 205 8.27 31.68 -19.80
C ALA A 205 7.53 30.89 -18.72
N PRO A 206 6.50 30.10 -19.07
CA PRO A 206 5.85 29.23 -18.12
C PRO A 206 6.83 28.25 -17.45
N VAL A 207 6.64 27.95 -16.16
CA VAL A 207 7.36 26.88 -15.46
C VAL A 207 6.73 25.55 -15.81
N THR A 208 7.52 24.60 -16.28
CA THR A 208 7.07 23.24 -16.59
C THR A 208 7.48 22.28 -15.47
N VAL A 209 6.50 21.70 -14.79
CA VAL A 209 6.71 20.70 -13.73
C VAL A 209 6.38 19.32 -14.27
N ALA A 210 7.27 18.36 -14.08
CA ALA A 210 7.03 16.95 -14.37
C ALA A 210 6.95 16.16 -13.05
N VAL A 211 5.99 15.25 -12.97
CA VAL A 211 5.80 14.30 -11.85
C VAL A 211 5.97 12.89 -12.39
N LEU A 212 6.95 12.16 -11.91
CA LEU A 212 7.16 10.74 -12.21
C LEU A 212 6.49 9.91 -11.12
N GLY A 213 5.63 8.95 -11.48
CA GLY A 213 5.03 8.03 -10.52
C GLY A 213 5.76 6.69 -10.50
N LEU A 214 6.11 6.21 -9.31
CA LEU A 214 6.77 4.94 -9.07
C LEU A 214 6.03 4.14 -8.00
N THR A 215 5.78 2.86 -8.27
CA THR A 215 5.13 1.92 -7.35
C THR A 215 6.11 0.88 -6.81
N ASN A 216 5.70 0.15 -5.77
CA ASN A 216 6.55 -0.82 -5.08
C ASN A 216 6.73 -2.11 -5.91
N PRO A 217 7.97 -2.63 -6.10
CA PRO A 217 8.20 -3.88 -6.81
C PRO A 217 7.69 -5.12 -6.06
N GLY A 218 7.50 -5.04 -4.73
CA GLY A 218 6.95 -6.11 -3.90
C GLY A 218 5.54 -6.57 -4.30
N ILE A 219 4.80 -5.79 -5.08
CA ILE A 219 3.50 -6.16 -5.67
C ILE A 219 3.61 -7.48 -6.44
N ALA A 220 4.74 -7.74 -7.09
CA ALA A 220 4.97 -9.01 -7.81
C ALA A 220 4.89 -10.25 -6.90
N ILE A 221 5.13 -10.06 -5.61
CA ILE A 221 5.03 -11.09 -4.56
C ILE A 221 3.66 -11.02 -3.89
N TRP A 222 3.32 -9.86 -3.33
CA TRP A 222 2.15 -9.68 -2.45
C TRP A 222 0.82 -9.89 -3.19
N ASP A 223 0.74 -9.41 -4.44
CA ASP A 223 -0.46 -9.47 -5.28
C ASP A 223 -0.30 -10.42 -6.47
N LYS A 224 0.59 -11.40 -6.34
CA LYS A 224 0.93 -12.38 -7.39
C LYS A 224 -0.31 -12.95 -8.09
N ALA A 225 -1.36 -13.31 -7.33
CA ALA A 225 -2.60 -13.87 -7.86
C ALA A 225 -3.30 -12.96 -8.88
N TYR A 226 -3.15 -11.64 -8.74
CA TYR A 226 -3.78 -10.66 -9.62
C TYR A 226 -2.88 -10.20 -10.76
N VAL A 227 -1.56 -10.13 -10.55
CA VAL A 227 -0.62 -9.47 -11.47
C VAL A 227 0.24 -10.42 -12.30
N GLN A 228 0.47 -11.68 -11.86
CA GLN A 228 1.36 -12.62 -12.55
C GLN A 228 0.95 -12.84 -14.01
N GLY A 229 1.92 -12.70 -14.93
CA GLY A 229 1.73 -12.84 -16.37
C GLY A 229 0.93 -11.71 -17.02
N LYS A 230 0.55 -10.69 -16.27
CA LYS A 230 -0.15 -9.49 -16.75
C LYS A 230 0.70 -8.23 -16.60
N LEU A 231 1.33 -8.05 -15.43
CA LEU A 231 2.18 -6.90 -15.10
C LEU A 231 3.50 -7.38 -14.51
N ASP A 232 4.57 -6.65 -14.80
CA ASP A 232 5.88 -6.75 -14.16
C ASP A 232 6.20 -5.43 -13.44
N PHE A 233 7.03 -5.50 -12.39
CA PHE A 233 7.38 -4.36 -11.56
C PHE A 233 8.91 -4.25 -11.44
N PRO A 234 9.61 -3.73 -12.47
CA PRO A 234 11.03 -3.45 -12.39
C PRO A 234 11.35 -2.41 -11.31
N GLY A 235 12.60 -2.38 -10.87
CA GLY A 235 13.06 -1.56 -9.76
C GLY A 235 12.82 -0.07 -9.94
N LEU A 236 12.58 0.58 -8.81
CA LEU A 236 12.26 2.02 -8.79
C LEU A 236 13.46 2.86 -9.24
N GLU A 237 14.70 2.53 -8.80
CA GLU A 237 15.91 3.27 -9.14
C GLU A 237 16.19 3.20 -10.64
N GLU A 238 16.09 2.02 -11.25
CA GLU A 238 16.30 1.80 -12.69
C GLU A 238 15.27 2.58 -13.52
N GLN A 239 14.01 2.59 -13.09
CA GLN A 239 12.98 3.33 -13.80
C GLN A 239 13.12 4.84 -13.62
N ALA A 240 13.49 5.32 -12.43
CA ALA A 240 13.81 6.73 -12.22
C ALA A 240 14.99 7.16 -13.11
N ALA A 241 16.07 6.37 -13.17
CA ALA A 241 17.23 6.63 -14.02
C ALA A 241 16.89 6.65 -15.53
N LYS A 242 15.88 5.90 -15.94
CA LYS A 242 15.36 5.91 -17.34
C LYS A 242 14.50 7.12 -17.64
N TRP A 243 13.60 7.49 -16.71
CA TRP A 243 12.58 8.50 -17.01
C TRP A 243 13.00 9.93 -16.70
N VAL A 244 13.77 10.18 -15.64
CA VAL A 244 14.15 11.55 -15.23
C VAL A 244 14.91 12.30 -16.32
N PRO A 245 15.95 11.73 -16.98
CA PRO A 245 16.61 12.43 -18.09
C PRO A 245 15.67 12.72 -19.26
N LYS A 246 14.73 11.83 -19.53
CA LYS A 246 13.72 12.03 -20.58
C LYS A 246 12.80 13.20 -20.25
N LEU A 247 12.31 13.31 -19.00
CA LEU A 247 11.47 14.42 -18.57
C LEU A 247 12.22 15.76 -18.68
N ARG A 248 13.48 15.80 -18.28
CA ARG A 248 14.33 16.98 -18.47
C ARG A 248 14.49 17.33 -19.96
N SER A 249 14.71 16.34 -20.82
CA SER A 249 14.80 16.55 -22.27
C SER A 249 13.49 17.03 -22.91
N MET A 250 12.35 16.72 -22.29
CA MET A 250 11.01 17.23 -22.69
C MET A 250 10.74 18.66 -22.20
N GLY A 251 11.70 19.28 -21.52
CA GLY A 251 11.64 20.66 -21.06
C GLY A 251 11.05 20.84 -19.66
N ALA A 252 11.14 19.83 -18.81
CA ALA A 252 10.78 19.98 -17.39
C ALA A 252 11.80 20.88 -16.66
N ASP A 253 11.33 21.98 -16.11
CA ASP A 253 12.11 22.89 -15.26
C ASP A 253 12.21 22.34 -13.83
N VAL A 254 11.17 21.63 -13.37
CA VAL A 254 11.11 20.95 -12.07
C VAL A 254 10.73 19.48 -12.31
N VAL A 255 11.43 18.55 -11.66
CA VAL A 255 11.09 17.12 -11.67
C VAL A 255 10.84 16.66 -10.24
N ILE A 256 9.63 16.19 -10.00
CA ILE A 256 9.18 15.60 -8.75
C ILE A 256 8.99 14.10 -8.98
N VAL A 257 9.41 13.28 -8.04
CA VAL A 257 9.07 11.87 -8.00
C VAL A 257 8.00 11.66 -6.93
N SER A 258 6.87 11.04 -7.28
CA SER A 258 5.91 10.51 -6.32
C SER A 258 6.17 9.01 -6.24
N ALA A 259 6.78 8.57 -5.14
CA ALA A 259 7.27 7.22 -4.97
C ALA A 259 6.55 6.52 -3.82
N HIS A 260 5.81 5.45 -4.14
CA HIS A 260 5.27 4.57 -3.12
C HIS A 260 6.34 3.59 -2.64
N SER A 261 7.27 4.09 -1.82
CA SER A 261 8.48 3.39 -1.37
C SER A 261 9.11 4.17 -0.24
N GLY A 262 9.44 3.50 0.87
CA GLY A 262 10.11 4.10 2.02
C GLY A 262 11.56 4.54 1.76
N THR A 263 12.23 5.00 2.81
CA THR A 263 13.58 5.58 2.73
C THR A 263 14.69 4.71 3.32
N SER A 264 14.38 3.52 3.86
CA SER A 264 15.31 2.72 4.67
C SER A 264 16.42 2.02 3.87
N GLY A 265 16.23 1.82 2.58
CA GLY A 265 17.14 1.02 1.74
C GLY A 265 17.02 -0.49 1.96
N THR A 266 15.93 -0.97 2.57
CA THR A 266 15.70 -2.38 2.93
C THR A 266 14.48 -2.96 2.20
N SER A 267 14.30 -4.28 2.29
CA SER A 267 13.16 -5.00 1.73
C SER A 267 12.59 -5.98 2.73
N SER A 268 11.28 -5.96 2.94
CA SER A 268 10.56 -6.93 3.77
C SER A 268 10.54 -8.34 3.18
N TYR A 269 10.73 -8.44 1.87
CA TYR A 269 10.80 -9.71 1.13
C TYR A 269 12.22 -10.27 0.97
N GLY A 270 13.23 -9.67 1.64
CA GLY A 270 14.62 -10.11 1.54
C GLY A 270 15.14 -10.13 0.10
N ASP A 271 15.79 -11.24 -0.30
CA ASP A 271 16.40 -11.41 -1.61
C ASP A 271 15.47 -12.04 -2.68
N GLN A 272 14.14 -12.09 -2.44
CA GLN A 272 13.20 -12.70 -3.39
C GLN A 272 13.06 -11.91 -4.69
N LEU A 273 13.31 -10.60 -4.66
CA LEU A 273 13.43 -9.74 -5.83
C LEU A 273 14.79 -9.05 -5.83
N PRO A 274 15.37 -8.79 -7.02
CA PRO A 274 16.65 -8.08 -7.13
C PRO A 274 16.51 -6.56 -6.91
N TYR A 275 15.37 -6.08 -6.44
CA TYR A 275 15.02 -4.68 -6.30
C TYR A 275 14.77 -4.33 -4.84
N VAL A 276 15.15 -3.12 -4.44
CA VAL A 276 14.92 -2.62 -3.08
C VAL A 276 13.48 -2.12 -2.97
N GLU A 277 12.79 -2.52 -1.88
CA GLU A 277 11.43 -2.09 -1.55
C GLU A 277 11.41 -0.60 -1.15
N ASP A 278 12.24 -0.22 -0.18
CA ASP A 278 12.33 1.13 0.38
C ASP A 278 13.46 1.93 -0.28
N ALA A 279 13.28 2.29 -1.55
CA ALA A 279 14.34 2.83 -2.40
C ALA A 279 14.36 4.36 -2.54
N ALA A 280 13.43 5.11 -1.93
CA ALA A 280 13.28 6.55 -2.20
C ALA A 280 14.56 7.36 -1.91
N ALA A 281 15.28 7.06 -0.82
CA ALA A 281 16.56 7.72 -0.53
C ALA A 281 17.68 7.30 -1.51
N ASN A 282 17.66 6.05 -2.01
CA ASN A 282 18.60 5.58 -3.02
C ASN A 282 18.37 6.28 -4.36
N ILE A 283 17.11 6.45 -4.77
CA ILE A 283 16.73 7.22 -5.97
C ILE A 283 17.29 8.63 -5.88
N ALA A 284 17.07 9.32 -4.76
CA ALA A 284 17.59 10.69 -4.55
C ALA A 284 19.12 10.74 -4.66
N ARG A 285 19.81 9.73 -4.09
CA ARG A 285 21.28 9.67 -4.09
C ARG A 285 21.85 9.34 -5.46
N GLN A 286 21.23 8.42 -6.21
CA GLN A 286 21.84 7.85 -7.41
C GLN A 286 21.32 8.45 -8.72
N VAL A 287 20.11 9.03 -8.76
CA VAL A 287 19.49 9.53 -9.98
C VAL A 287 19.60 11.06 -10.06
N PRO A 288 20.42 11.60 -10.99
CA PRO A 288 20.56 13.05 -11.14
C PRO A 288 19.33 13.67 -11.80
N GLY A 289 19.01 14.91 -11.42
CA GLY A 289 17.96 15.69 -12.06
C GLY A 289 16.59 15.59 -11.38
N ILE A 290 16.50 15.11 -10.16
CA ILE A 290 15.32 15.16 -9.30
C ILE A 290 15.46 16.35 -8.35
N ASP A 291 14.37 17.09 -8.12
CA ASP A 291 14.35 18.24 -7.19
C ASP A 291 13.68 17.86 -5.86
N ALA A 292 12.60 17.07 -5.89
CA ALA A 292 11.88 16.61 -4.70
C ALA A 292 11.30 15.20 -4.88
N ILE A 293 11.09 14.48 -3.76
CA ILE A 293 10.41 13.18 -3.74
C ILE A 293 9.32 13.21 -2.67
N LEU A 294 8.07 13.00 -3.09
CA LEU A 294 6.98 12.63 -2.19
C LEU A 294 7.05 11.12 -1.95
N VAL A 295 7.16 10.74 -0.68
CA VAL A 295 7.41 9.36 -0.21
C VAL A 295 6.13 8.80 0.39
N GLY A 296 5.94 7.48 0.31
CA GLY A 296 4.87 6.73 0.95
C GLY A 296 5.31 5.33 1.38
N HIS A 297 4.35 4.43 1.64
CA HIS A 297 4.53 3.02 1.96
C HIS A 297 5.00 2.72 3.40
N ALA A 298 5.96 3.47 3.93
CA ALA A 298 6.54 3.17 5.25
C ALA A 298 5.74 3.75 6.43
N HIS A 299 4.70 4.53 6.17
CA HIS A 299 3.85 5.20 7.16
C HIS A 299 4.67 6.02 8.18
N LYS A 300 5.65 6.79 7.69
CA LYS A 300 6.54 7.57 8.56
C LYS A 300 6.22 9.05 8.50
N GLU A 301 6.43 9.74 9.63
CA GLU A 301 6.39 11.19 9.68
C GLU A 301 7.78 11.75 9.37
N ILE A 302 7.99 12.17 8.12
CA ILE A 302 9.24 12.80 7.66
C ILE A 302 8.89 14.18 7.12
N ALA A 303 9.11 15.20 7.94
CA ALA A 303 8.85 16.58 7.52
C ALA A 303 9.79 17.00 6.38
N GLU A 304 11.08 16.79 6.56
CA GLU A 304 12.11 17.10 5.57
C GLU A 304 13.30 16.15 5.75
N LEU A 305 13.65 15.43 4.68
CA LEU A 305 14.90 14.65 4.59
C LEU A 305 15.71 15.16 3.39
N LYS A 306 16.92 15.67 3.65
CA LYS A 306 17.83 16.15 2.61
C LYS A 306 18.82 15.07 2.23
N VAL A 307 18.83 14.67 0.97
CA VAL A 307 19.75 13.69 0.41
C VAL A 307 20.59 14.36 -0.68
N VAL A 308 21.91 14.27 -0.54
CA VAL A 308 22.83 14.80 -1.55
C VAL A 308 22.99 13.77 -2.66
N ASN A 309 22.78 14.17 -3.91
CA ASN A 309 22.98 13.32 -5.07
C ASN A 309 24.48 13.12 -5.33
N ASP A 310 24.95 11.88 -5.36
CA ASP A 310 26.36 11.52 -5.46
C ASP A 310 27.01 12.00 -6.78
N LYS A 311 26.23 12.17 -7.84
CA LYS A 311 26.74 12.52 -9.17
C LYS A 311 26.79 14.03 -9.42
N THR A 312 25.91 14.78 -8.76
CA THR A 312 25.75 16.22 -9.04
C THR A 312 26.08 17.12 -7.86
N GLY A 313 26.14 16.56 -6.65
CA GLY A 313 26.27 17.33 -5.41
C GLY A 313 25.02 18.16 -5.05
N LYS A 314 23.94 18.10 -5.85
CA LYS A 314 22.69 18.80 -5.56
C LYS A 314 21.89 18.06 -4.49
N THR A 315 21.21 18.83 -3.65
CA THR A 315 20.31 18.28 -2.64
C THR A 315 18.96 17.96 -3.26
N VAL A 316 18.44 16.76 -2.99
CA VAL A 316 17.06 16.34 -3.23
C VAL A 316 16.33 16.35 -1.91
N VAL A 317 15.13 16.91 -1.85
CA VAL A 317 14.33 17.00 -0.63
C VAL A 317 13.22 15.96 -0.67
N LEU A 318 13.11 15.14 0.39
CA LEU A 318 12.10 14.12 0.56
C LEU A 318 11.17 14.48 1.72
N SER A 319 9.89 14.12 1.61
CA SER A 319 8.89 14.24 2.69
C SER A 319 7.90 13.09 2.64
N GLU A 320 7.49 12.58 3.81
CA GLU A 320 6.49 11.53 3.98
C GLU A 320 5.46 11.96 5.03
N PRO A 321 4.17 12.13 4.68
CA PRO A 321 3.17 12.73 5.56
C PRO A 321 2.40 11.70 6.41
N LEU A 322 3.07 10.70 7.01
CA LEU A 322 2.41 9.59 7.71
C LEU A 322 1.46 8.81 6.78
N CYS A 323 0.31 8.42 7.30
CA CYS A 323 -0.77 7.72 6.61
C CYS A 323 -2.12 8.30 7.01
N TYR A 324 -3.23 7.77 6.47
CA TYR A 324 -4.62 8.01 6.86
C TYR A 324 -5.06 9.48 6.81
N ALA A 325 -4.34 10.30 6.05
CA ALA A 325 -4.55 11.76 6.00
C ALA A 325 -4.36 12.45 7.36
N GLU A 326 -3.40 12.01 8.17
CA GLU A 326 -3.03 12.66 9.43
C GLU A 326 -2.17 13.91 9.23
N ARG A 327 -1.46 13.97 8.10
CA ARG A 327 -0.58 15.07 7.71
C ARG A 327 -0.76 15.43 6.24
N LEU A 328 -0.32 16.63 5.89
CA LEU A 328 -0.15 17.11 4.52
C LEU A 328 1.29 17.58 4.34
N SER A 329 2.04 16.97 3.41
CA SER A 329 3.36 17.45 2.99
C SER A 329 3.24 18.73 2.16
N LEU A 330 4.12 19.67 2.40
CA LEU A 330 4.32 20.88 1.59
C LEU A 330 5.76 20.93 1.15
N PHE A 331 5.99 21.06 -0.16
CA PHE A 331 7.28 21.42 -0.72
C PHE A 331 7.17 22.82 -1.27
N ASP A 332 7.93 23.76 -0.71
CA ASP A 332 8.08 25.10 -1.26
C ASP A 332 9.33 25.12 -2.16
N ILE A 333 9.11 25.39 -3.45
CA ILE A 333 10.13 25.37 -4.51
C ILE A 333 10.29 26.78 -5.04
N GLU A 334 11.47 27.37 -4.83
CA GLU A 334 11.83 28.71 -5.36
C GLU A 334 12.62 28.56 -6.66
N LEU A 335 12.17 29.25 -7.68
CA LEU A 335 12.80 29.25 -9.00
C LEU A 335 13.27 30.63 -9.39
N VAL A 336 14.38 30.66 -10.12
CA VAL A 336 14.92 31.86 -10.71
C VAL A 336 15.08 31.68 -12.22
N PHE A 337 14.72 32.71 -12.99
CA PHE A 337 14.86 32.71 -14.44
C PHE A 337 16.24 33.21 -14.84
N VAL A 338 17.10 32.32 -15.35
CA VAL A 338 18.49 32.59 -15.72
C VAL A 338 18.73 32.14 -17.16
N LYS A 339 19.28 33.03 -17.99
CA LYS A 339 19.66 32.76 -19.39
C LYS A 339 18.57 32.10 -20.23
N GLY A 340 17.31 32.51 -20.01
CA GLY A 340 16.16 31.96 -20.77
C GLY A 340 15.59 30.63 -20.28
N GLN A 341 16.01 30.17 -19.11
CA GLN A 341 15.54 28.93 -18.48
C GLN A 341 15.22 29.14 -16.99
N TRP A 342 14.31 28.36 -16.45
CA TRP A 342 14.06 28.30 -15.03
C TRP A 342 15.06 27.36 -14.36
N GLU A 343 15.65 27.82 -13.27
CA GLU A 343 16.52 27.01 -12.41
C GLU A 343 15.91 26.94 -11.01
N VAL A 344 15.91 25.78 -10.39
CA VAL A 344 15.50 25.60 -8.98
C VAL A 344 16.60 26.17 -8.10
N GLU A 345 16.26 27.22 -7.35
CA GLU A 345 17.17 27.89 -6.40
C GLU A 345 17.18 27.20 -5.05
N SER A 346 16.00 26.81 -4.55
CA SER A 346 15.87 26.07 -3.30
C SER A 346 14.60 25.23 -3.27
N VAL A 347 14.66 24.17 -2.50
CA VAL A 347 13.51 23.34 -2.11
C VAL A 347 13.56 23.18 -0.60
N SER A 348 12.43 23.38 0.06
CA SER A 348 12.22 23.03 1.47
C SER A 348 10.94 22.25 1.63
N ALA A 349 10.86 21.44 2.68
CA ALA A 349 9.63 20.70 2.97
C ALA A 349 9.17 20.93 4.42
N SER A 350 7.87 20.77 4.64
CA SER A 350 7.24 20.86 5.95
C SER A 350 5.96 20.04 5.98
N LEU A 351 5.44 19.76 7.17
CA LEU A 351 4.17 19.07 7.36
C LEU A 351 3.14 19.99 8.02
N ARG A 352 1.88 19.86 7.57
CA ARG A 352 0.72 20.40 8.29
C ARG A 352 -0.06 19.28 8.95
N ASN A 353 -0.45 19.49 10.20
CA ASN A 353 -1.14 18.50 11.03
C ASN A 353 -2.66 18.63 10.87
N ALA A 354 -3.35 17.54 10.54
CA ALA A 354 -4.80 17.49 10.41
C ALA A 354 -5.55 17.81 11.72
N ASN A 355 -4.90 17.64 12.88
CA ASN A 355 -5.48 18.01 14.19
C ASN A 355 -5.78 19.51 14.33
N THR A 356 -5.15 20.35 13.52
CA THR A 356 -5.27 21.82 13.61
C THR A 356 -6.52 22.38 12.96
N VAL A 357 -7.31 21.54 12.28
CA VAL A 357 -8.47 21.96 11.49
C VAL A 357 -9.66 21.04 11.69
N ALA A 358 -10.86 21.54 11.39
CA ALA A 358 -12.06 20.74 11.28
C ALA A 358 -12.20 20.12 9.88
N ASP A 359 -13.09 19.15 9.75
CA ASP A 359 -13.45 18.54 8.48
C ASP A 359 -14.02 19.58 7.49
N ASP A 360 -13.71 19.43 6.22
CA ASP A 360 -14.36 20.19 5.14
C ASP A 360 -15.81 19.71 5.01
N PRO A 361 -16.80 20.60 5.28
CA PRO A 361 -18.21 20.22 5.24
C PRO A 361 -18.70 19.86 3.83
N LYS A 362 -17.99 20.27 2.78
CA LYS A 362 -18.31 19.88 1.41
C LYS A 362 -18.00 18.41 1.18
N ILE A 363 -16.85 17.93 1.67
CA ILE A 363 -16.41 16.54 1.51
C ILE A 363 -17.26 15.62 2.39
N THR A 364 -17.51 15.99 3.64
CA THR A 364 -18.34 15.19 4.55
C THR A 364 -19.77 15.07 4.04
N LYS A 365 -20.37 16.17 3.55
CA LYS A 365 -21.71 16.13 2.92
C LYS A 365 -21.73 15.32 1.63
N LEU A 366 -20.71 15.44 0.80
CA LEU A 366 -20.61 14.73 -0.49
C LEU A 366 -20.67 13.21 -0.32
N LEU A 367 -20.12 12.69 0.78
CA LEU A 367 -19.98 11.26 1.04
C LEU A 367 -20.85 10.73 2.19
N SER A 368 -21.75 11.56 2.74
CA SER A 368 -22.59 11.21 3.90
C SER A 368 -23.38 9.92 3.69
N ASP A 369 -23.98 9.75 2.51
CA ASP A 369 -24.80 8.56 2.21
C ASP A 369 -23.94 7.30 2.14
N GLN A 370 -22.76 7.40 1.48
CA GLN A 370 -21.83 6.29 1.38
C GLN A 370 -21.27 5.89 2.75
N HIS A 371 -20.97 6.87 3.60
CA HIS A 371 -20.58 6.63 4.99
C HIS A 371 -21.69 5.91 5.78
N ALA A 372 -22.93 6.42 5.71
CA ALA A 372 -24.06 5.84 6.42
C ALA A 372 -24.36 4.39 6.01
N GLU A 373 -24.26 4.07 4.71
CA GLU A 373 -24.42 2.68 4.22
C GLU A 373 -23.33 1.76 4.79
N VAL A 374 -22.10 2.22 4.86
CA VAL A 374 -21.00 1.41 5.42
C VAL A 374 -21.14 1.24 6.93
N VAL A 375 -21.51 2.28 7.68
CA VAL A 375 -21.82 2.16 9.11
C VAL A 375 -22.93 1.15 9.35
N LYS A 376 -24.00 1.18 8.55
CA LYS A 376 -25.08 0.20 8.61
C LYS A 376 -24.58 -1.22 8.31
N TYR A 377 -23.73 -1.38 7.29
CA TYR A 377 -23.16 -2.67 6.91
C TYR A 377 -22.31 -3.26 8.03
N VAL A 378 -21.36 -2.49 8.60
CA VAL A 378 -20.46 -3.03 9.63
C VAL A 378 -21.19 -3.36 10.94
N ASN A 379 -22.33 -2.73 11.20
CA ASN A 379 -23.18 -3.00 12.36
C ASN A 379 -24.20 -4.13 12.17
N GLN A 380 -24.19 -4.83 11.01
CA GLN A 380 -25.05 -6.02 10.82
C GLN A 380 -24.63 -7.13 11.78
N VAL A 381 -25.62 -7.65 12.52
CA VAL A 381 -25.41 -8.79 13.42
C VAL A 381 -25.34 -10.06 12.59
N VAL A 382 -24.26 -10.81 12.78
CA VAL A 382 -23.97 -12.06 12.04
C VAL A 382 -23.95 -13.30 12.95
N GLY A 383 -23.97 -13.12 14.27
CA GLY A 383 -23.98 -14.23 15.23
C GLY A 383 -24.07 -13.76 16.68
N GLN A 384 -23.79 -14.70 17.58
CA GLN A 384 -23.71 -14.45 19.02
C GLN A 384 -22.47 -15.12 19.59
N ALA A 385 -21.79 -14.52 20.57
CA ALA A 385 -20.69 -15.16 21.31
C ALA A 385 -21.13 -15.47 22.76
N THR A 386 -20.76 -16.65 23.25
CA THR A 386 -21.10 -17.07 24.62
C THR A 386 -20.25 -16.36 25.69
N VAL A 387 -19.05 -15.94 25.31
CA VAL A 387 -18.10 -15.20 26.16
C VAL A 387 -17.39 -14.12 25.31
N THR A 388 -16.82 -13.14 25.98
CA THR A 388 -15.95 -12.17 25.31
C THR A 388 -14.64 -12.83 24.89
N LEU A 389 -14.23 -12.63 23.62
CA LEU A 389 -12.96 -13.07 23.04
C LEU A 389 -12.09 -11.83 22.78
N THR A 390 -10.81 -11.86 23.15
CA THR A 390 -9.93 -10.69 23.04
C THR A 390 -8.52 -11.05 22.58
N THR A 391 -7.87 -10.13 21.87
CA THR A 391 -6.48 -10.25 21.40
C THR A 391 -5.45 -9.64 22.36
N VAL A 392 -5.86 -9.08 23.48
CA VAL A 392 -5.00 -8.30 24.39
C VAL A 392 -3.70 -9.05 24.77
N ASP A 393 -3.81 -10.33 25.08
CA ASP A 393 -2.69 -11.21 25.46
C ASP A 393 -2.14 -12.07 24.30
N ALA A 394 -2.77 -12.03 23.10
CA ALA A 394 -2.49 -12.96 22.00
C ALA A 394 -1.03 -12.94 21.50
N ARG A 395 -0.27 -11.89 21.80
CA ARG A 395 1.15 -11.80 21.44
C ARG A 395 2.05 -12.72 22.26
N TYR A 396 1.63 -13.14 23.44
CA TYR A 396 2.46 -13.93 24.37
C TYR A 396 1.71 -15.04 25.12
N LYS A 397 0.42 -15.18 24.86
CA LYS A 397 -0.42 -16.31 25.30
C LYS A 397 -1.23 -16.82 24.13
N ASP A 398 -1.47 -18.10 24.12
CA ASP A 398 -2.46 -18.72 23.24
C ASP A 398 -3.85 -18.15 23.54
N ALA A 399 -4.58 -17.75 22.50
CA ALA A 399 -5.81 -16.98 22.66
C ALA A 399 -6.93 -17.52 21.76
N PRO A 400 -8.08 -17.88 22.34
CA PRO A 400 -9.22 -18.46 21.59
C PRO A 400 -9.68 -17.62 20.39
N ILE A 401 -9.49 -16.30 20.42
CA ILE A 401 -9.86 -15.43 19.31
C ILE A 401 -8.98 -15.66 18.07
N ILE A 402 -7.72 -16.10 18.24
CA ILE A 402 -6.84 -16.46 17.13
C ILE A 402 -7.13 -17.89 16.67
N ASP A 403 -7.52 -18.79 17.57
CA ASP A 403 -7.97 -20.12 17.21
C ASP A 403 -9.22 -20.07 16.34
N LEU A 404 -10.09 -19.07 16.52
CA LEU A 404 -11.21 -18.84 15.61
C LEU A 404 -10.74 -18.63 14.17
N ILE A 405 -9.69 -17.81 13.94
CA ILE A 405 -9.12 -17.62 12.60
C ILE A 405 -8.60 -18.96 12.07
N ASN A 406 -7.78 -19.65 12.86
CA ASN A 406 -7.19 -20.93 12.50
C ASN A 406 -8.23 -21.99 12.17
N LYS A 407 -9.29 -22.09 12.99
CA LYS A 407 -10.39 -23.03 12.76
C LYS A 407 -11.13 -22.79 11.45
N VAL A 408 -11.42 -21.52 11.14
CA VAL A 408 -12.06 -21.15 9.88
C VAL A 408 -11.17 -21.51 8.69
N GLN A 409 -9.89 -21.18 8.75
CA GLN A 409 -8.93 -21.50 7.69
C GLN A 409 -8.80 -23.02 7.48
N GLU A 410 -8.72 -23.77 8.58
CA GLU A 410 -8.68 -25.25 8.57
C GLU A 410 -9.92 -25.83 7.88
N ASP A 411 -11.13 -25.40 8.29
CA ASP A 411 -12.39 -25.91 7.75
C ASP A 411 -12.53 -25.59 6.26
N VAL A 412 -12.16 -24.38 5.83
CA VAL A 412 -12.19 -24.00 4.42
C VAL A 412 -11.22 -24.84 3.58
N VAL A 413 -9.99 -25.03 4.05
CA VAL A 413 -8.99 -25.85 3.34
C VAL A 413 -9.40 -27.32 3.30
N LYS A 414 -9.90 -27.89 4.39
CA LYS A 414 -10.43 -29.27 4.42
C LYS A 414 -11.55 -29.45 3.40
N ALA A 415 -12.49 -28.52 3.35
CA ALA A 415 -13.60 -28.56 2.38
C ALA A 415 -13.08 -28.45 0.94
N ALA A 416 -12.12 -27.55 0.67
CA ALA A 416 -11.54 -27.35 -0.65
C ALA A 416 -10.75 -28.56 -1.17
N LEU A 417 -10.08 -29.28 -0.29
CA LEU A 417 -9.29 -30.46 -0.64
C LEU A 417 -10.09 -31.78 -0.59
N ALA A 418 -11.36 -31.74 -0.20
CA ALA A 418 -12.22 -32.92 -0.18
C ALA A 418 -12.28 -33.57 -1.59
N GLY A 419 -12.08 -34.89 -1.65
CA GLY A 419 -12.05 -35.64 -2.91
C GLY A 419 -10.74 -35.54 -3.71
N THR A 420 -9.75 -34.77 -3.25
CA THR A 420 -8.39 -34.77 -3.83
C THR A 420 -7.50 -35.82 -3.18
N GLN A 421 -6.34 -36.12 -3.77
CA GLN A 421 -5.33 -36.99 -3.18
C GLN A 421 -4.77 -36.48 -1.83
N TYR A 422 -5.00 -35.23 -1.48
CA TYR A 422 -4.52 -34.60 -0.25
C TYR A 422 -5.56 -34.58 0.87
N ALA A 423 -6.78 -35.05 0.61
CA ALA A 423 -7.89 -35.01 1.57
C ALA A 423 -7.60 -35.77 2.88
N ALA A 424 -6.71 -36.78 2.85
CA ALA A 424 -6.34 -37.57 4.03
C ALA A 424 -5.17 -36.95 4.84
N LEU A 425 -4.50 -35.92 4.33
CA LEU A 425 -3.41 -35.29 5.08
C LEU A 425 -3.94 -34.42 6.22
N PRO A 426 -3.24 -34.39 7.36
CA PRO A 426 -3.60 -33.49 8.45
C PRO A 426 -3.45 -32.04 8.00
N VAL A 427 -4.41 -31.21 8.39
CA VAL A 427 -4.37 -29.76 8.13
C VAL A 427 -3.94 -29.06 9.41
N VAL A 428 -2.92 -28.22 9.29
CA VAL A 428 -2.48 -27.26 10.30
C VAL A 428 -2.74 -25.85 9.76
N SER A 429 -2.98 -24.89 10.63
CA SER A 429 -3.38 -23.54 10.23
C SER A 429 -2.53 -22.48 10.90
N GLN A 430 -2.14 -21.46 10.14
CA GLN A 430 -1.33 -20.33 10.58
C GLN A 430 -2.18 -19.09 10.79
N ALA A 431 -2.01 -18.40 11.91
CA ALA A 431 -2.50 -17.05 12.12
C ALA A 431 -1.53 -16.21 12.95
N SER A 432 -1.64 -14.89 12.78
CA SER A 432 -0.87 -13.88 13.54
C SER A 432 -1.82 -13.05 14.42
N PRO A 433 -1.35 -12.48 15.53
CA PRO A 433 -2.12 -11.50 16.31
C PRO A 433 -2.11 -10.13 15.59
N PHE A 434 -2.91 -10.00 14.54
CA PHE A 434 -2.96 -8.81 13.66
C PHE A 434 -3.40 -7.52 14.37
N SER A 435 -4.11 -7.64 15.49
CA SER A 435 -4.57 -6.52 16.32
C SER A 435 -4.24 -6.78 17.79
N ARG A 436 -3.89 -5.72 18.52
CA ARG A 436 -3.64 -5.79 19.97
C ARG A 436 -4.87 -5.51 20.81
N THR A 437 -5.95 -5.04 20.19
CA THR A 437 -7.12 -4.47 20.89
C THR A 437 -8.45 -4.96 20.32
N SER A 438 -8.43 -5.95 19.44
CA SER A 438 -9.67 -6.52 18.92
C SER A 438 -10.38 -7.33 19.98
N GLU A 439 -11.71 -7.15 20.00
CA GLU A 439 -12.61 -7.82 20.92
C GLU A 439 -13.87 -8.24 20.16
N ILE A 440 -14.31 -9.47 20.38
CA ILE A 440 -15.65 -9.95 20.05
C ILE A 440 -16.39 -10.03 21.39
N PRO A 441 -17.33 -9.12 21.67
CA PRO A 441 -18.01 -9.09 22.98
C PRO A 441 -18.96 -10.29 23.14
N ALA A 442 -19.20 -10.69 24.37
CA ALA A 442 -20.27 -11.63 24.70
C ALA A 442 -21.63 -11.04 24.26
N GLY A 443 -22.47 -11.86 23.65
CA GLY A 443 -23.77 -11.46 23.09
C GLY A 443 -23.71 -11.28 21.58
N LYS A 444 -24.29 -10.22 21.03
CA LYS A 444 -24.36 -10.00 19.56
C LYS A 444 -22.98 -9.78 18.96
N VAL A 445 -22.72 -10.48 17.87
CA VAL A 445 -21.50 -10.35 17.07
C VAL A 445 -21.85 -9.67 15.74
N THR A 446 -21.12 -8.64 15.38
CA THR A 446 -21.33 -7.87 14.16
C THR A 446 -20.19 -8.07 13.15
N ILE A 447 -20.40 -7.65 11.91
CA ILE A 447 -19.35 -7.62 10.87
C ILE A 447 -18.14 -6.81 11.37
N ARG A 448 -18.38 -5.69 12.06
CA ARG A 448 -17.35 -4.83 12.63
C ARG A 448 -16.42 -5.59 13.59
N ASP A 449 -16.98 -6.36 14.51
CA ASP A 449 -16.21 -7.13 15.49
C ASP A 449 -15.27 -8.13 14.80
N LEU A 450 -15.76 -8.82 13.77
CA LEU A 450 -14.98 -9.79 12.99
C LEU A 450 -13.93 -9.08 12.09
N SER A 451 -14.28 -7.94 11.52
CA SER A 451 -13.35 -7.17 10.67
C SER A 451 -12.21 -6.57 11.47
N SER A 452 -12.43 -6.22 12.75
CA SER A 452 -11.39 -5.73 13.65
C SER A 452 -10.37 -6.82 13.99
N LEU A 453 -10.78 -8.08 13.95
CA LEU A 453 -9.91 -9.24 14.22
C LEU A 453 -8.94 -9.51 13.07
N TYR A 454 -9.41 -9.43 11.83
CA TYR A 454 -8.61 -9.67 10.64
C TYR A 454 -8.62 -8.43 9.73
N VAL A 455 -7.69 -7.52 9.96
CA VAL A 455 -7.67 -6.18 9.33
C VAL A 455 -7.16 -6.18 7.89
N TYR A 456 -6.47 -7.23 7.46
CA TYR A 456 -5.91 -7.36 6.12
C TYR A 456 -6.85 -8.05 5.14
N ASP A 457 -6.79 -7.70 3.85
CA ASP A 457 -7.57 -8.34 2.78
C ASP A 457 -6.85 -9.58 2.20
N ASN A 458 -6.19 -10.34 3.06
CA ASN A 458 -5.49 -11.56 2.67
C ASN A 458 -6.48 -12.65 2.26
N THR A 459 -6.09 -13.45 1.26
CA THR A 459 -6.79 -14.65 0.81
C THR A 459 -6.11 -15.91 1.34
N LEU A 460 -6.82 -17.05 1.27
CA LEU A 460 -6.35 -18.31 1.85
C LEU A 460 -5.68 -19.19 0.79
N VAL A 461 -4.56 -19.81 1.20
CA VAL A 461 -3.76 -20.73 0.39
C VAL A 461 -3.47 -22.01 1.18
N ALA A 462 -3.46 -23.16 0.52
CA ALA A 462 -3.03 -24.43 1.09
C ALA A 462 -1.66 -24.84 0.52
N LYS A 463 -0.68 -25.04 1.38
CA LYS A 463 0.68 -25.47 1.03
C LYS A 463 1.00 -26.86 1.58
N LEU A 464 1.77 -27.66 0.83
CA LEU A 464 2.27 -28.96 1.30
C LEU A 464 3.58 -28.74 2.07
N MET A 465 3.60 -29.08 3.35
CA MET A 465 4.74 -28.91 4.23
C MET A 465 5.09 -30.21 4.93
N THR A 466 6.37 -30.45 5.19
CA THR A 466 6.80 -31.57 6.06
C THR A 466 6.94 -31.13 7.51
N GLY A 467 6.97 -32.08 8.44
CA GLY A 467 7.18 -31.80 9.87
C GLY A 467 8.49 -31.01 10.13
N ALA A 468 9.57 -31.38 9.43
CA ALA A 468 10.83 -30.63 9.52
C ALA A 468 10.68 -29.15 9.07
N GLN A 469 9.91 -28.91 8.00
CA GLN A 469 9.66 -27.55 7.50
C GLN A 469 8.76 -26.75 8.46
N LEU A 470 7.76 -27.38 9.07
CA LEU A 470 6.92 -26.76 10.10
C LEU A 470 7.75 -26.40 11.34
N ARG A 471 8.67 -27.25 11.77
CA ARG A 471 9.62 -26.96 12.86
C ARG A 471 10.47 -25.73 12.54
N ALA A 472 11.06 -25.66 11.34
CA ALA A 472 11.85 -24.51 10.91
C ALA A 472 11.01 -23.23 10.84
N TYR A 473 9.77 -23.33 10.39
CA TYR A 473 8.82 -22.22 10.36
C TYR A 473 8.53 -21.68 11.77
N LEU A 474 8.25 -22.56 12.73
CA LEU A 474 8.00 -22.19 14.12
C LEU A 474 9.23 -21.59 14.81
N GLU A 475 10.42 -22.12 14.56
CA GLU A 475 11.68 -21.56 15.10
C GLU A 475 11.90 -20.13 14.60
N TYR A 476 11.65 -19.88 13.30
CA TYR A 476 11.74 -18.54 12.73
C TYR A 476 10.70 -17.59 13.33
N SER A 477 9.46 -18.07 13.50
CA SER A 477 8.41 -17.29 14.16
C SER A 477 8.78 -16.90 15.59
N ALA A 478 9.36 -17.85 16.34
CA ALA A 478 9.75 -17.65 17.72
C ALA A 478 10.86 -16.59 17.92
N GLU A 479 11.55 -16.15 16.86
CA GLU A 479 12.49 -15.02 16.92
C GLU A 479 11.81 -13.69 17.29
N TYR A 480 10.49 -13.62 17.21
CA TYR A 480 9.67 -12.50 17.66
C TYR A 480 9.87 -12.14 19.13
N PHE A 481 10.20 -13.12 19.97
CA PHE A 481 10.40 -12.91 21.41
C PHE A 481 11.82 -12.43 21.73
N VAL A 482 11.92 -11.56 22.71
CA VAL A 482 13.21 -11.17 23.28
C VAL A 482 13.75 -12.32 24.13
N GLN A 483 15.01 -12.72 23.92
CA GLN A 483 15.64 -13.74 24.75
C GLN A 483 15.70 -13.27 26.20
N THR A 484 15.17 -14.08 27.12
CA THR A 484 15.05 -13.73 28.53
C THR A 484 15.69 -14.81 29.39
N ALA A 485 16.79 -14.45 30.09
CA ALA A 485 17.55 -15.37 30.92
C ALA A 485 16.72 -15.95 32.08
N ALA A 486 17.10 -17.12 32.55
CA ALA A 486 16.53 -17.73 33.75
C ALA A 486 16.61 -16.77 34.95
N GLY A 487 15.48 -16.62 35.68
CA GLY A 487 15.43 -15.75 36.87
C GLY A 487 15.21 -14.26 36.60
N ALA A 488 15.33 -13.79 35.35
CA ALA A 488 15.01 -12.39 35.01
C ALA A 488 13.52 -12.11 35.15
N THR A 489 13.14 -10.89 35.55
CA THR A 489 11.74 -10.44 35.54
C THR A 489 11.25 -10.32 34.09
N VAL A 490 10.06 -10.88 33.82
CA VAL A 490 9.41 -10.74 32.52
C VAL A 490 8.58 -9.47 32.50
N ASP A 491 8.92 -8.55 31.59
CA ASP A 491 8.13 -7.35 31.30
C ASP A 491 7.40 -7.58 29.96
N VAL A 492 6.09 -7.76 30.00
CA VAL A 492 5.26 -8.03 28.81
C VAL A 492 5.37 -6.96 27.73
N ASN A 493 5.70 -5.70 28.11
CA ASN A 493 5.86 -4.60 27.17
C ASN A 493 7.21 -4.64 26.41
N LYS A 494 8.15 -5.45 26.88
CA LYS A 494 9.49 -5.62 26.29
C LYS A 494 9.75 -7.05 25.83
N LEU A 495 8.79 -7.93 25.97
CA LEU A 495 8.92 -9.36 25.71
C LEU A 495 8.91 -9.70 24.22
N THR A 496 8.25 -8.87 23.44
CA THR A 496 7.92 -9.10 22.02
C THR A 496 8.62 -8.10 21.09
N ASN A 497 8.46 -8.29 19.78
CA ASN A 497 9.02 -7.40 18.75
C ASN A 497 10.56 -7.32 18.75
N ALA A 498 11.23 -8.43 19.06
CA ALA A 498 12.68 -8.50 19.01
C ALA A 498 13.20 -8.09 17.62
N GLY A 499 14.26 -7.24 17.61
CA GLY A 499 14.82 -6.73 16.36
C GLY A 499 13.89 -5.85 15.53
N GLY A 500 12.79 -5.34 16.12
CA GLY A 500 11.78 -4.54 15.39
C GLY A 500 10.77 -5.36 14.58
N ARG A 501 10.74 -6.69 14.75
CA ARG A 501 9.80 -7.58 14.04
C ARG A 501 8.35 -7.20 14.38
N PRO A 502 7.50 -6.86 13.40
CA PRO A 502 6.12 -6.47 13.66
C PRO A 502 5.24 -7.67 14.05
N ASP A 503 4.10 -7.42 14.71
CA ASP A 503 3.19 -8.44 15.20
C ASP A 503 2.66 -9.34 14.08
N TYR A 504 2.39 -8.79 12.90
CA TYR A 504 1.95 -9.56 11.73
C TYR A 504 3.02 -10.49 11.14
N ASN A 505 4.26 -10.42 11.62
CA ASN A 505 5.36 -11.35 11.33
C ASN A 505 5.70 -12.25 12.52
N TYR A 506 4.74 -12.43 13.43
CA TYR A 506 4.73 -13.48 14.44
C TYR A 506 3.53 -14.39 14.18
N ASP A 507 3.79 -15.62 13.80
CA ASP A 507 2.79 -16.61 13.50
C ASP A 507 2.82 -17.74 14.53
N TYR A 508 1.66 -18.22 14.92
CA TYR A 508 1.57 -19.53 15.54
C TYR A 508 0.65 -20.47 14.76
N VAL A 509 0.93 -21.75 14.90
CA VAL A 509 0.34 -22.79 14.07
C VAL A 509 -0.57 -23.63 14.96
N SER A 510 -1.85 -23.65 14.64
CA SER A 510 -2.84 -24.51 15.27
C SER A 510 -2.82 -25.91 14.65
N GLY A 511 -3.16 -26.92 15.46
CA GLY A 511 -3.10 -28.33 15.11
C GLY A 511 -1.81 -29.04 15.49
N LEU A 512 -0.83 -28.31 16.05
CA LEU A 512 0.39 -28.81 16.69
C LEU A 512 0.41 -28.38 18.15
N GLN A 513 1.10 -29.11 19.02
CA GLN A 513 1.38 -28.66 20.40
C GLN A 513 2.87 -28.44 20.59
N TYR A 514 3.25 -27.30 21.17
CA TYR A 514 4.67 -26.96 21.39
C TYR A 514 4.87 -25.92 22.49
N ASP A 515 6.10 -25.86 23.01
CA ASP A 515 6.55 -24.81 23.91
C ASP A 515 7.49 -23.86 23.16
N ILE A 516 7.40 -22.56 23.43
CA ILE A 516 8.37 -21.54 23.00
C ILE A 516 9.24 -21.20 24.21
N ASP A 517 10.47 -21.70 24.28
CA ASP A 517 11.39 -21.45 25.38
C ASP A 517 12.24 -20.20 25.11
N ILE A 518 11.85 -19.09 25.71
CA ILE A 518 12.51 -17.78 25.52
C ILE A 518 13.88 -17.67 26.21
N ALA A 519 14.27 -18.63 27.02
CA ALA A 519 15.64 -18.66 27.56
C ALA A 519 16.65 -19.12 26.50
N GLN A 520 16.19 -19.83 25.48
CA GLN A 520 17.03 -20.36 24.42
C GLN A 520 17.36 -19.30 23.36
N PRO A 521 18.50 -19.44 22.67
CA PRO A 521 18.80 -18.60 21.51
C PRO A 521 17.81 -18.87 20.36
N ALA A 522 17.71 -17.89 19.43
CA ALA A 522 16.97 -18.06 18.18
C ALA A 522 17.41 -19.34 17.45
N GLY A 523 16.46 -20.04 16.82
CA GLY A 523 16.67 -21.33 16.15
C GLY A 523 16.72 -22.55 17.09
N SER A 524 16.47 -22.36 18.40
CA SER A 524 16.48 -23.46 19.38
C SER A 524 15.39 -23.29 20.45
N ARG A 525 14.32 -22.56 20.13
CA ARG A 525 13.26 -22.17 21.08
C ARG A 525 12.08 -23.13 21.11
N ILE A 526 11.81 -23.84 20.02
CA ILE A 526 10.69 -24.76 19.94
C ILE A 526 11.02 -26.07 20.67
N LYS A 527 10.24 -26.38 21.71
CA LYS A 527 10.36 -27.55 22.56
C LYS A 527 9.07 -28.32 22.57
N ASN A 528 9.14 -29.60 22.91
CA ASN A 528 7.98 -30.49 23.08
C ASN A 528 7.01 -30.45 21.88
N LEU A 529 7.57 -30.30 20.66
CA LEU A 529 6.74 -30.22 19.44
C LEU A 529 6.12 -31.59 19.13
N THR A 530 4.79 -31.64 19.21
CA THR A 530 4.01 -32.87 19.03
C THR A 530 2.85 -32.65 18.07
N PHE A 531 2.40 -33.76 17.47
CA PHE A 531 1.19 -33.88 16.70
C PHE A 531 0.39 -35.06 17.24
N ASN A 532 -0.90 -34.88 17.60
CA ASN A 532 -1.77 -35.91 18.22
C ASN A 532 -1.10 -36.60 19.44
N GLY A 533 -0.35 -35.84 20.24
CA GLY A 533 0.33 -36.34 21.45
C GLY A 533 1.61 -37.16 21.23
N ALA A 534 2.03 -37.37 19.97
CA ALA A 534 3.29 -38.01 19.62
C ALA A 534 4.31 -36.93 19.16
N ALA A 535 5.61 -37.17 19.33
CA ALA A 535 6.64 -36.30 18.80
C ALA A 535 6.45 -36.11 17.29
N LEU A 536 6.58 -34.85 16.80
CA LEU A 536 6.40 -34.56 15.39
C LEU A 536 7.44 -35.31 14.55
N ASP A 537 6.96 -36.12 13.61
CA ASP A 537 7.81 -36.79 12.62
C ASP A 537 8.22 -35.77 11.54
N ASP A 538 9.51 -35.57 11.37
CA ASP A 538 10.07 -34.63 10.42
C ASP A 538 9.74 -34.96 8.95
N ALA A 539 9.48 -36.24 8.63
CA ALA A 539 9.10 -36.70 7.29
C ALA A 539 7.57 -36.66 7.02
N GLN A 540 6.75 -36.52 8.06
CA GLN A 540 5.29 -36.49 7.89
C GLN A 540 4.85 -35.28 7.07
N GLU A 541 3.97 -35.51 6.10
CA GLU A 541 3.36 -34.46 5.30
C GLU A 541 2.11 -33.88 5.95
N PHE A 542 1.97 -32.56 5.83
CA PHE A 542 0.86 -31.76 6.29
C PHE A 542 0.38 -30.82 5.20
N VAL A 543 -0.89 -30.49 5.23
CA VAL A 543 -1.41 -29.31 4.53
C VAL A 543 -1.38 -28.13 5.49
N MET A 544 -0.66 -27.06 5.13
CA MET A 544 -0.64 -25.83 5.89
C MET A 544 -1.61 -24.81 5.27
N ALA A 545 -2.65 -24.46 6.00
CA ALA A 545 -3.53 -23.34 5.69
C ALA A 545 -2.82 -22.04 6.07
N VAL A 546 -2.61 -21.15 5.11
CA VAL A 546 -1.78 -19.96 5.28
C VAL A 546 -2.31 -18.81 4.44
N ASN A 547 -2.12 -17.56 4.87
CA ASN A 547 -2.52 -16.42 4.05
C ASN A 547 -1.60 -16.22 2.83
N ASN A 548 -2.13 -15.58 1.78
CA ASN A 548 -1.41 -15.34 0.52
C ASN A 548 -0.11 -14.53 0.71
N TYR A 549 -0.09 -13.56 1.62
CA TYR A 549 1.12 -12.79 1.94
C TYR A 549 2.24 -13.74 2.35
N ARG A 550 1.97 -14.65 3.30
CA ARG A 550 2.94 -15.64 3.78
C ARG A 550 3.26 -16.70 2.74
N ALA A 551 2.24 -17.20 2.03
CA ALA A 551 2.39 -18.19 0.97
C ALA A 551 3.29 -17.73 -0.18
N ASN A 552 3.34 -16.42 -0.42
CA ASN A 552 4.16 -15.79 -1.45
C ASN A 552 5.53 -15.30 -0.95
N GLY A 553 5.85 -15.49 0.33
CA GLY A 553 7.17 -15.19 0.91
C GLY A 553 7.24 -13.95 1.79
N GLY A 554 6.12 -13.29 2.03
CA GLY A 554 6.06 -12.14 2.94
C GLY A 554 6.57 -12.49 4.33
N GLY A 555 7.40 -11.62 4.91
CA GLY A 555 8.08 -11.82 6.19
C GLY A 555 9.21 -12.84 6.16
N ALA A 556 9.62 -13.35 4.99
CA ALA A 556 10.76 -14.25 4.75
C ALA A 556 10.71 -15.57 5.56
N PHE A 557 9.52 -16.09 5.85
CA PHE A 557 9.38 -17.37 6.56
C PHE A 557 9.93 -18.54 5.72
N PRO A 558 10.72 -19.45 6.34
CA PRO A 558 11.39 -20.51 5.61
C PRO A 558 10.41 -21.50 4.99
N HIS A 559 10.76 -22.02 3.82
CA HIS A 559 10.11 -23.10 3.08
C HIS A 559 8.72 -22.78 2.51
N VAL A 560 7.89 -21.97 3.14
CA VAL A 560 6.48 -21.78 2.77
C VAL A 560 6.30 -21.23 1.35
N ALA A 561 7.12 -20.29 0.90
CA ALA A 561 7.04 -19.73 -0.45
C ALA A 561 7.38 -20.78 -1.53
N SER A 562 8.37 -21.63 -1.27
CA SER A 562 8.80 -22.70 -2.19
C SER A 562 7.99 -23.98 -2.07
N ALA A 563 7.17 -24.12 -1.02
CA ALA A 563 6.31 -25.28 -0.81
C ALA A 563 5.27 -25.42 -1.95
N LYS A 564 4.93 -26.67 -2.29
CA LYS A 564 3.92 -26.96 -3.30
C LYS A 564 2.57 -26.37 -2.89
N GLU A 565 2.02 -25.51 -3.74
CA GLU A 565 0.66 -25.04 -3.61
C GLU A 565 -0.33 -26.12 -4.01
N LEU A 566 -1.28 -26.41 -3.14
CA LEU A 566 -2.31 -27.41 -3.35
C LEU A 566 -3.63 -26.80 -3.77
N TRP A 567 -3.90 -25.60 -3.24
CA TRP A 567 -5.11 -24.85 -3.51
C TRP A 567 -4.92 -23.37 -3.08
N ALA A 568 -5.62 -22.46 -3.74
CA ALA A 568 -5.72 -21.07 -3.38
C ALA A 568 -7.10 -20.52 -3.79
N GLU A 569 -7.58 -19.52 -3.07
CA GLU A 569 -8.80 -18.81 -3.42
C GLU A 569 -8.61 -17.30 -3.54
N SER A 570 -9.61 -16.60 -4.07
CA SER A 570 -9.66 -15.15 -4.18
C SER A 570 -10.57 -14.49 -3.13
N THR A 571 -11.25 -15.29 -2.29
CA THR A 571 -12.07 -14.76 -1.20
C THR A 571 -11.19 -14.44 -0.01
N GLU A 572 -11.39 -13.26 0.56
CA GLU A 572 -10.62 -12.80 1.74
C GLU A 572 -10.95 -13.65 2.98
N ILE A 573 -9.94 -13.93 3.79
CA ILE A 573 -10.08 -14.70 5.05
C ILE A 573 -11.11 -14.03 5.98
N ARG A 574 -11.14 -12.70 6.04
CA ARG A 574 -12.16 -11.95 6.79
C ARG A 574 -13.58 -12.30 6.37
N THR A 575 -13.82 -12.41 5.06
CA THR A 575 -15.12 -12.84 4.52
C THR A 575 -15.45 -14.27 4.95
N ARG A 576 -14.47 -15.17 4.90
CA ARG A 576 -14.65 -16.56 5.38
C ARG A 576 -14.98 -16.64 6.87
N ILE A 577 -14.35 -15.79 7.68
CA ILE A 577 -14.68 -15.68 9.12
C ILE A 577 -16.14 -15.24 9.29
N ALA A 578 -16.58 -14.22 8.57
CA ALA A 578 -17.97 -13.73 8.65
C ALA A 578 -18.99 -14.78 8.16
N GLU A 579 -18.71 -15.47 7.07
CA GLU A 579 -19.53 -16.58 6.55
C GLU A 579 -19.63 -17.74 7.56
N TRP A 580 -18.48 -18.15 8.12
CA TRP A 580 -18.43 -19.24 9.10
C TRP A 580 -19.22 -18.90 10.36
N VAL A 581 -19.03 -17.68 10.91
CA VAL A 581 -19.77 -17.19 12.08
C VAL A 581 -21.27 -17.13 11.82
N THR A 582 -21.65 -16.61 10.63
CA THR A 582 -23.06 -16.56 10.21
C THR A 582 -23.68 -17.96 10.11
N ALA A 583 -22.95 -18.92 9.55
CA ALA A 583 -23.43 -20.31 9.43
C ALA A 583 -23.53 -21.02 10.79
N LYS A 584 -22.59 -20.76 11.70
CA LYS A 584 -22.61 -21.31 13.07
C LYS A 584 -23.70 -20.68 13.93
N GLY A 585 -23.94 -19.37 13.77
CA GLY A 585 -24.88 -18.59 14.57
C GLY A 585 -24.42 -18.31 16.00
N VAL A 586 -23.69 -19.23 16.65
CA VAL A 586 -23.17 -19.10 18.01
C VAL A 586 -21.68 -19.43 18.05
N LEU A 587 -20.88 -18.51 18.61
CA LEU A 587 -19.47 -18.68 18.91
C LEU A 587 -19.30 -19.16 20.35
N ASP A 588 -18.98 -20.43 20.55
CA ASP A 588 -18.51 -20.95 21.85
C ASP A 588 -17.05 -21.39 21.69
N PRO A 589 -16.09 -20.88 22.48
CA PRO A 589 -14.69 -21.33 22.41
C PRO A 589 -14.50 -22.85 22.49
N LYS A 590 -15.42 -23.56 23.12
CA LYS A 590 -15.39 -25.05 23.19
C LYS A 590 -15.41 -25.71 21.81
N ASP A 591 -15.92 -25.01 20.78
CA ASP A 591 -16.05 -25.55 19.43
C ASP A 591 -14.78 -25.37 18.59
N PHE A 592 -13.86 -24.49 18.99
CA PHE A 592 -12.72 -24.13 18.16
C PHE A 592 -11.41 -23.83 18.92
N ALA A 593 -11.45 -23.51 20.22
CA ALA A 593 -10.26 -23.17 20.97
C ALA A 593 -9.49 -24.43 21.39
N SER A 594 -8.19 -24.40 21.23
CA SER A 594 -7.24 -25.40 21.71
C SER A 594 -6.04 -24.71 22.35
N LEU A 595 -5.38 -25.37 23.31
CA LEU A 595 -4.10 -24.90 23.81
C LEU A 595 -2.98 -25.49 22.94
N ASP A 596 -2.59 -24.77 21.91
CA ASP A 596 -1.61 -25.25 20.94
C ASP A 596 -0.17 -24.93 21.37
N TRP A 597 0.05 -23.80 22.07
CA TRP A 597 1.37 -23.41 22.49
C TRP A 597 1.39 -22.70 23.85
N LYS A 598 2.54 -22.65 24.46
CA LYS A 598 2.79 -21.85 25.65
C LYS A 598 4.22 -21.30 25.67
N LEU A 599 4.36 -20.14 26.30
CA LEU A 599 5.66 -19.52 26.52
C LEU A 599 6.31 -20.14 27.75
N THR A 600 7.54 -20.62 27.61
CA THR A 600 8.31 -21.19 28.71
C THR A 600 9.68 -20.54 28.86
N ARG A 601 10.30 -20.76 29.99
CA ARG A 601 11.67 -20.37 30.30
C ARG A 601 12.36 -21.51 31.03
N ASN A 602 13.31 -22.18 30.33
CA ASN A 602 13.91 -23.44 30.78
C ASN A 602 12.84 -24.48 31.18
N GLY A 603 11.81 -24.64 30.35
CA GLY A 603 10.74 -25.60 30.56
C GLY A 603 9.66 -25.19 31.59
N THR A 604 9.83 -24.06 32.29
CA THR A 604 8.83 -23.54 33.23
C THR A 604 7.92 -22.53 32.52
N PRO A 605 6.58 -22.64 32.61
CA PRO A 605 5.65 -21.67 32.03
C PRO A 605 5.96 -20.24 32.54
N VAL A 606 5.83 -19.26 31.63
CA VAL A 606 6.05 -17.84 31.95
C VAL A 606 4.80 -17.22 32.56
N PHE A 607 3.60 -17.70 32.16
CA PHE A 607 2.30 -17.21 32.59
C PHE A 607 1.41 -18.36 33.08
#